data_a927133b5bcdc91c9e55c32bcc748b37
#
_entry.id   a927133b5bcdc91c9e55c32bcc748b37
#
_cell.length_a   1.000
_cell.length_b   1.000
_cell.length_c   1.000
_cell.angle_alpha   90.00
_cell.angle_beta   90.00
_cell.angle_gamma   90.00
#
_symmetry.space_group_name_H-M   'P 1'
#
loop_
_entity.id
_entity.type
_entity.pdbx_description
1 polymer ?
#
loop_
_entity_poly.entity_id
_entity_poly.type
_entity_poly.pdbx_seq_one_letter_code
_entity_poly.pdbx_strand_id
1 'polypeptide(L)'
;KIALKETPDLILLDIMLPSLDGWQVCREIRKTLETPIIMITAKGEVFDKILGLELGADDYVTKPFDTKEVVARVKAVLRRSNDKQKKQTEEVKYDSLRINLTNYELEVSGKVIDTPPKELELIYHLASNPNRVYTRDQLLDEVWGFDYYGDSRTVDVHVKRLREKLENISEEWSLKTVWGVGYKFEVK
;
A
#
# COMPACT_ATOMS: atom_id res chain seq x y z
N LYS A 1 2.19 -9.24 -27.29
CA LYS A 1 1.44 -10.52 -27.42
C LYS A 1 1.64 -11.42 -26.21
N ILE A 2 2.91 -11.64 -25.72
CA ILE A 2 3.19 -12.50 -24.56
C ILE A 2 2.51 -11.94 -23.30
N ALA A 3 2.73 -10.68 -22.98
CA ALA A 3 2.15 -10.05 -21.79
C ALA A 3 0.62 -10.14 -21.71
N LEU A 4 -0.06 -10.03 -22.86
CA LEU A 4 -1.53 -10.16 -22.96
C LEU A 4 -2.01 -11.60 -22.76
N LYS A 5 -1.17 -12.59 -23.05
CA LYS A 5 -1.52 -14.00 -22.94
C LYS A 5 -1.21 -14.56 -21.56
N GLU A 6 -0.08 -14.19 -20.99
CA GLU A 6 0.46 -14.78 -19.76
C GLU A 6 0.05 -14.01 -18.50
N THR A 7 -0.52 -12.79 -18.63
CA THR A 7 -0.96 -11.93 -17.51
C THR A 7 0.04 -11.90 -16.33
N PRO A 8 1.29 -11.45 -16.57
CA PRO A 8 2.32 -11.46 -15.53
C PRO A 8 2.03 -10.44 -14.44
N ASP A 9 2.54 -10.68 -13.21
CA ASP A 9 2.40 -9.74 -12.09
C ASP A 9 3.26 -8.47 -12.27
N LEU A 10 4.34 -8.56 -13.07
CA LEU A 10 5.23 -7.43 -13.39
C LEU A 10 5.96 -7.70 -14.70
N ILE A 11 6.25 -6.64 -15.45
CA ILE A 11 7.00 -6.68 -16.70
C ILE A 11 8.33 -5.92 -16.52
N LEU A 12 9.46 -6.60 -16.81
CA LEU A 12 10.74 -5.93 -17.04
C LEU A 12 10.88 -5.70 -18.54
N LEU A 13 10.93 -4.44 -18.98
CA LEU A 13 10.93 -4.06 -20.38
C LEU A 13 12.22 -3.33 -20.76
N ASP A 14 13.02 -3.94 -21.60
CA ASP A 14 14.19 -3.28 -22.18
C ASP A 14 13.76 -2.25 -23.24
N ILE A 15 14.31 -1.05 -23.17
CA ILE A 15 14.05 0.00 -24.16
C ILE A 15 14.71 -0.36 -25.49
N MET A 16 15.91 -0.94 -25.46
CA MET A 16 16.69 -1.26 -26.64
C MET A 16 16.39 -2.69 -27.13
N LEU A 17 15.20 -2.90 -27.67
CA LEU A 17 14.84 -4.17 -28.30
C LEU A 17 15.30 -4.17 -29.76
N PRO A 18 15.77 -5.31 -30.33
CA PRO A 18 16.36 -5.36 -31.66
C PRO A 18 15.46 -4.94 -32.83
N SER A 19 14.14 -5.00 -32.66
CA SER A 19 13.16 -4.78 -33.74
C SER A 19 11.99 -3.90 -33.34
N LEU A 20 11.91 -3.48 -32.08
CA LEU A 20 10.80 -2.66 -31.55
C LEU A 20 11.36 -1.65 -30.56
N ASP A 21 10.83 -0.45 -30.60
CA ASP A 21 11.11 0.56 -29.58
C ASP A 21 10.36 0.20 -28.29
N GLY A 22 11.08 -0.01 -27.18
CA GLY A 22 10.52 -0.35 -25.90
C GLY A 22 9.49 0.67 -25.38
N TRP A 23 9.62 1.95 -25.79
CA TRP A 23 8.64 2.99 -25.49
C TRP A 23 7.27 2.73 -26.16
N GLN A 24 7.31 2.31 -27.43
CA GLN A 24 6.10 1.96 -28.15
C GLN A 24 5.47 0.71 -27.53
N VAL A 25 6.27 -0.28 -27.15
CA VAL A 25 5.79 -1.50 -26.48
C VAL A 25 5.12 -1.16 -25.15
N CYS A 26 5.69 -0.27 -24.33
CA CYS A 26 5.10 0.20 -23.08
C CYS A 26 3.73 0.83 -23.34
N ARG A 27 3.65 1.75 -24.29
CA ARG A 27 2.39 2.43 -24.67
C ARG A 27 1.31 1.46 -25.13
N GLU A 28 1.68 0.46 -25.93
CA GLU A 28 0.73 -0.57 -26.41
C GLU A 28 0.23 -1.46 -25.27
N ILE A 29 1.12 -1.83 -24.32
CA ILE A 29 0.71 -2.61 -23.14
C ILE A 29 -0.27 -1.78 -22.30
N ARG A 30 -0.02 -0.51 -22.09
CA ARG A 30 -0.87 0.39 -21.28
C ARG A 30 -2.27 0.63 -21.84
N LYS A 31 -2.51 0.37 -23.11
CA LYS A 31 -3.87 0.43 -23.67
C LYS A 31 -4.80 -0.66 -23.12
N THR A 32 -4.24 -1.75 -22.61
CA THR A 32 -5.00 -2.96 -22.26
C THR A 32 -4.65 -3.57 -20.91
N LEU A 33 -3.48 -3.27 -20.35
CA LEU A 33 -3.01 -3.85 -19.10
C LEU A 33 -2.50 -2.78 -18.13
N GLU A 34 -2.90 -2.92 -16.87
CA GLU A 34 -2.38 -2.15 -15.74
C GLU A 34 -1.20 -2.84 -15.04
N THR A 35 -0.76 -3.98 -15.57
CA THR A 35 0.40 -4.72 -15.03
C THR A 35 1.61 -3.81 -14.85
N PRO A 36 2.25 -3.78 -13.68
CA PRO A 36 3.42 -2.94 -13.43
C PRO A 36 4.54 -3.16 -14.44
N ILE A 37 5.16 -2.07 -14.90
CA ILE A 37 6.28 -2.10 -15.86
C ILE A 37 7.48 -1.39 -15.25
N ILE A 38 8.63 -2.09 -15.16
CA ILE A 38 9.93 -1.49 -14.90
C ILE A 38 10.71 -1.43 -16.20
N MET A 39 11.08 -0.23 -16.64
CA MET A 39 11.88 -0.03 -17.84
C MET A 39 13.35 -0.30 -17.56
N ILE A 40 14.03 -1.00 -18.48
CA ILE A 40 15.49 -1.21 -18.43
C ILE A 40 16.12 -0.37 -19.55
N THR A 41 17.02 0.54 -19.19
CA THR A 41 17.67 1.46 -20.13
C THR A 41 19.19 1.38 -20.08
N ALA A 42 19.85 1.59 -21.22
CA ALA A 42 21.32 1.64 -21.29
C ALA A 42 21.88 3.05 -20.98
N LYS A 43 21.06 4.11 -20.97
CA LYS A 43 21.50 5.50 -20.75
C LYS A 43 20.65 6.20 -19.69
N GLY A 44 21.34 6.85 -18.76
CA GLY A 44 20.77 7.58 -17.65
C GLY A 44 20.48 9.06 -17.97
N GLU A 45 20.09 9.43 -19.18
CA GLU A 45 19.65 10.80 -19.44
C GLU A 45 18.34 11.06 -18.70
N VAL A 46 18.26 12.18 -18.01
CA VAL A 46 17.08 12.60 -17.23
C VAL A 46 15.83 12.59 -18.11
N PHE A 47 16.00 12.89 -19.39
CA PHE A 47 14.93 12.90 -20.38
C PHE A 47 14.32 11.49 -20.60
N ASP A 48 15.14 10.45 -20.71
CA ASP A 48 14.65 9.07 -20.88
C ASP A 48 13.85 8.59 -19.69
N LYS A 49 14.23 9.02 -18.48
CA LYS A 49 13.55 8.68 -17.23
C LYS A 49 12.17 9.34 -17.13
N ILE A 50 12.11 10.64 -17.45
CA ILE A 50 10.86 11.41 -17.46
C ILE A 50 9.92 10.84 -18.52
N LEU A 51 10.38 10.61 -19.74
CA LEU A 51 9.59 10.06 -20.82
C LEU A 51 9.02 8.68 -20.47
N GLY A 52 9.79 7.82 -19.80
CA GLY A 52 9.32 6.50 -19.36
C GLY A 52 8.16 6.56 -18.37
N LEU A 53 8.25 7.45 -17.40
CA LEU A 53 7.20 7.66 -16.42
C LEU A 53 5.95 8.28 -17.05
N GLU A 54 6.10 9.24 -17.96
CA GLU A 54 4.98 9.83 -18.70
C GLU A 54 4.27 8.84 -19.61
N LEU A 55 5.00 7.85 -20.14
CA LEU A 55 4.43 6.76 -20.96
C LEU A 55 3.79 5.64 -20.15
N GLY A 56 3.80 5.75 -18.81
CA GLY A 56 3.11 4.86 -17.90
C GLY A 56 3.99 3.74 -17.32
N ALA A 57 5.32 3.85 -17.36
CA ALA A 57 6.19 2.98 -16.56
C ALA A 57 6.08 3.29 -15.07
N ASP A 58 6.19 2.29 -14.21
CA ASP A 58 6.10 2.45 -12.75
C ASP A 58 7.47 2.70 -12.11
N ASP A 59 8.56 2.25 -12.76
CA ASP A 59 9.94 2.52 -12.34
C ASP A 59 10.90 2.27 -13.52
N TYR A 60 12.19 2.55 -13.34
CA TYR A 60 13.23 2.30 -14.32
C TYR A 60 14.53 1.83 -13.65
N VAL A 61 15.36 1.12 -14.40
CA VAL A 61 16.70 0.67 -14.00
C VAL A 61 17.68 0.97 -15.12
N THR A 62 18.84 1.53 -14.79
CA THR A 62 19.89 1.82 -15.77
C THR A 62 20.93 0.72 -15.83
N LYS A 63 21.35 0.34 -17.04
CA LYS A 63 22.47 -0.57 -17.26
C LYS A 63 23.82 0.18 -17.14
N PRO A 64 24.84 -0.41 -16.52
CA PRO A 64 24.85 -1.72 -15.83
C PRO A 64 24.15 -1.60 -14.46
N PHE A 65 23.40 -2.62 -14.06
CA PHE A 65 22.69 -2.69 -12.78
C PHE A 65 23.17 -3.85 -11.92
N ASP A 66 23.08 -3.69 -10.60
CA ASP A 66 23.21 -4.81 -9.65
C ASP A 66 21.88 -5.57 -9.60
N THR A 67 21.96 -6.90 -9.64
CA THR A 67 20.79 -7.78 -9.54
C THR A 67 19.98 -7.51 -8.24
N LYS A 68 20.66 -7.15 -7.15
CA LYS A 68 20.02 -6.80 -5.89
C LYS A 68 19.17 -5.53 -6.01
N GLU A 69 19.64 -4.55 -6.80
CA GLU A 69 18.87 -3.33 -7.09
C GLU A 69 17.57 -3.67 -7.83
N VAL A 70 17.68 -4.48 -8.90
CA VAL A 70 16.48 -4.90 -9.67
C VAL A 70 15.49 -5.63 -8.77
N VAL A 71 15.94 -6.57 -7.95
CA VAL A 71 15.08 -7.32 -7.01
C VAL A 71 14.42 -6.39 -6.00
N ALA A 72 15.13 -5.40 -5.46
CA ALA A 72 14.59 -4.43 -4.52
C ALA A 72 13.48 -3.57 -5.18
N ARG A 73 13.70 -3.10 -6.41
CA ARG A 73 12.73 -2.32 -7.19
C ARG A 73 11.49 -3.14 -7.55
N VAL A 74 11.68 -4.39 -8.00
CA VAL A 74 10.58 -5.33 -8.28
C VAL A 74 9.69 -5.49 -7.04
N LYS A 75 10.29 -5.76 -5.88
CA LYS A 75 9.54 -5.89 -4.61
C LYS A 75 8.79 -4.60 -4.26
N ALA A 76 9.42 -3.43 -4.44
CA ALA A 76 8.80 -2.14 -4.14
C ALA A 76 7.62 -1.84 -5.08
N VAL A 77 7.75 -2.13 -6.38
CA VAL A 77 6.69 -1.91 -7.37
C VAL A 77 5.54 -2.88 -7.16
N LEU A 78 5.81 -4.18 -6.93
CA LEU A 78 4.77 -5.18 -6.63
C LEU A 78 4.01 -4.85 -5.35
N ARG A 79 4.69 -4.35 -4.32
CA ARG A 79 4.00 -3.88 -3.09
C ARG A 79 3.02 -2.76 -3.40
N ARG A 80 3.43 -1.73 -4.15
CA ARG A 80 2.55 -0.61 -4.56
C ARG A 80 1.40 -1.07 -5.45
N SER A 81 1.63 -2.05 -6.33
CA SER A 81 0.60 -2.63 -7.19
C SER A 81 -0.41 -3.44 -6.40
N ASN A 82 0.04 -4.26 -5.45
CA ASN A 82 -0.84 -4.99 -4.54
C ASN A 82 -1.64 -4.04 -3.64
N ASP A 83 -1.06 -2.92 -3.23
CA ASP A 83 -1.76 -1.86 -2.50
C ASP A 83 -2.80 -1.16 -3.39
N LYS A 84 -2.54 -0.99 -4.70
CA LYS A 84 -3.53 -0.48 -5.67
C LYS A 84 -4.65 -1.48 -5.96
N GLN A 85 -4.37 -2.77 -6.02
CA GLN A 85 -5.42 -3.80 -6.19
C GLN A 85 -6.27 -3.99 -4.93
N LYS A 86 -5.68 -3.77 -3.73
CA LYS A 86 -6.46 -3.64 -2.48
C LYS A 86 -7.34 -2.38 -2.46
N LYS A 87 -7.02 -1.35 -3.25
CA LYS A 87 -7.80 -0.12 -3.38
C LYS A 87 -9.16 -0.24 -4.07
N GLN A 88 -9.56 -1.41 -4.57
CA GLN A 88 -10.94 -1.58 -5.07
C GLN A 88 -11.99 -1.70 -3.97
N THR A 89 -11.60 -1.95 -2.73
CA THR A 89 -12.43 -1.67 -1.54
C THR A 89 -11.49 -1.48 -0.34
N GLU A 90 -11.10 -0.25 -0.05
CA GLU A 90 -10.46 0.10 1.24
C GLU A 90 -11.51 0.01 2.35
N GLU A 91 -12.16 -1.14 2.42
CA GLU A 91 -13.22 -1.44 3.36
C GLU A 91 -12.90 -2.71 4.14
N VAL A 92 -13.06 -2.63 5.45
CA VAL A 92 -12.95 -3.77 6.36
C VAL A 92 -14.25 -3.89 7.12
N LYS A 93 -14.78 -5.12 7.23
CA LYS A 93 -16.01 -5.41 7.94
C LYS A 93 -15.80 -6.51 8.97
N TYR A 94 -16.29 -6.25 10.17
CA TYR A 94 -16.43 -7.20 11.24
C TYR A 94 -17.85 -7.09 11.84
N ASP A 95 -18.18 -7.96 12.79
CA ASP A 95 -19.42 -7.81 13.51
C ASP A 95 -19.57 -6.41 14.07
N SER A 96 -20.67 -5.74 13.71
CA SER A 96 -21.02 -4.38 14.17
C SER A 96 -19.97 -3.28 13.86
N LEU A 97 -18.96 -3.55 13.01
CA LEU A 97 -17.91 -2.60 12.62
C LEU A 97 -17.69 -2.61 11.11
N ARG A 98 -17.71 -1.41 10.51
CA ARG A 98 -17.34 -1.19 9.12
C ARG A 98 -16.41 0.02 9.05
N ILE A 99 -15.27 -0.16 8.42
CA ILE A 99 -14.27 0.87 8.22
C ILE A 99 -14.07 1.05 6.72
N ASN A 100 -14.27 2.24 6.21
CA ASN A 100 -14.13 2.55 4.79
C ASN A 100 -13.20 3.76 4.62
N LEU A 101 -11.98 3.54 4.13
CA LEU A 101 -11.03 4.62 3.85
C LEU A 101 -11.35 5.38 2.56
N THR A 102 -12.07 4.79 1.61
CA THR A 102 -12.46 5.47 0.37
C THR A 102 -13.38 6.64 0.67
N ASN A 103 -14.36 6.43 1.57
CA ASN A 103 -15.32 7.45 2.00
C ASN A 103 -14.91 8.16 3.29
N TYR A 104 -13.83 7.73 3.95
CA TYR A 104 -13.40 8.18 5.29
C TYR A 104 -14.52 8.03 6.34
N GLU A 105 -15.14 6.85 6.37
CA GLU A 105 -16.26 6.53 7.26
C GLU A 105 -15.93 5.39 8.22
N LEU A 106 -16.25 5.60 9.49
CA LEU A 106 -16.30 4.56 10.52
C LEU A 106 -17.77 4.35 10.90
N GLU A 107 -18.27 3.15 10.65
CA GLU A 107 -19.63 2.76 11.04
C GLU A 107 -19.56 1.73 12.17
N VAL A 108 -20.31 1.96 13.23
CA VAL A 108 -20.40 1.11 14.40
C VAL A 108 -21.89 0.84 14.70
N SER A 109 -22.27 -0.43 14.71
CA SER A 109 -23.66 -0.86 14.92
C SER A 109 -24.67 -0.12 14.01
N GLY A 110 -24.29 0.06 12.72
CA GLY A 110 -25.12 0.74 11.73
C GLY A 110 -25.16 2.27 11.82
N LYS A 111 -24.33 2.87 12.69
CA LYS A 111 -24.24 4.34 12.83
C LYS A 111 -22.85 4.82 12.42
N VAL A 112 -22.81 5.84 11.58
CA VAL A 112 -21.54 6.53 11.23
C VAL A 112 -21.07 7.35 12.43
N ILE A 113 -19.82 7.11 12.81
CA ILE A 113 -19.15 7.80 13.94
C ILE A 113 -18.15 8.80 13.38
N ASP A 114 -18.27 10.05 13.80
CA ASP A 114 -17.30 11.09 13.46
C ASP A 114 -15.90 10.71 13.96
N THR A 115 -15.00 10.55 13.01
CA THR A 115 -13.66 9.99 13.29
C THR A 115 -12.61 10.77 12.51
N PRO A 116 -11.65 11.42 13.22
CA PRO A 116 -10.55 12.12 12.57
C PRO A 116 -9.77 11.20 11.63
N PRO A 117 -9.24 11.71 10.50
CA PRO A 117 -8.57 10.89 9.48
C PRO A 117 -7.51 9.94 10.04
N LYS A 118 -6.62 10.40 10.92
CA LYS A 118 -5.56 9.56 11.48
C LYS A 118 -6.05 8.48 12.46
N GLU A 119 -7.17 8.69 13.11
CA GLU A 119 -7.83 7.64 13.90
C GLU A 119 -8.43 6.57 12.98
N LEU A 120 -9.05 6.98 11.88
CA LEU A 120 -9.61 6.07 10.89
C LEU A 120 -8.53 5.25 10.19
N GLU A 121 -7.45 5.89 9.74
CA GLU A 121 -6.30 5.23 9.12
C GLU A 121 -5.66 4.21 10.08
N LEU A 122 -5.51 4.56 11.36
CA LEU A 122 -4.94 3.68 12.38
C LEU A 122 -5.81 2.45 12.62
N ILE A 123 -7.12 2.61 12.81
CA ILE A 123 -8.00 1.46 13.04
C ILE A 123 -8.13 0.60 11.78
N TYR A 124 -8.16 1.20 10.60
CA TYR A 124 -8.15 0.48 9.33
C TYR A 124 -6.88 -0.37 9.18
N HIS A 125 -5.71 0.22 9.44
CA HIS A 125 -4.43 -0.48 9.36
C HIS A 125 -4.38 -1.71 10.28
N LEU A 126 -4.80 -1.55 11.52
CA LEU A 126 -4.84 -2.63 12.50
C LEU A 126 -5.88 -3.69 12.15
N ALA A 127 -7.09 -3.30 11.73
CA ALA A 127 -8.17 -4.20 11.39
C ALA A 127 -7.95 -4.95 10.06
N SER A 128 -7.22 -4.35 9.12
CA SER A 128 -6.81 -5.01 7.87
C SER A 128 -5.77 -6.13 8.09
N ASN A 129 -5.15 -6.18 9.29
CA ASN A 129 -4.14 -7.18 9.66
C ASN A 129 -4.47 -7.78 11.03
N PRO A 130 -5.59 -8.50 11.16
CA PRO A 130 -6.05 -9.00 12.45
C PRO A 130 -5.03 -9.95 13.10
N ASN A 131 -4.98 -9.91 14.43
CA ASN A 131 -4.09 -10.71 15.27
C ASN A 131 -2.58 -10.42 15.11
N ARG A 132 -2.18 -9.50 14.22
CA ARG A 132 -0.81 -9.04 14.10
C ARG A 132 -0.51 -7.96 15.15
N VAL A 133 0.63 -8.12 15.84
CA VAL A 133 1.12 -7.12 16.80
C VAL A 133 2.00 -6.13 16.07
N TYR A 134 1.76 -4.85 16.30
CA TYR A 134 2.56 -3.73 15.81
C TYR A 134 3.17 -2.96 16.97
N THR A 135 4.44 -2.59 16.86
CA THR A 135 5.05 -1.65 17.80
C THR A 135 4.51 -0.24 17.57
N ARG A 136 4.71 0.65 18.55
CA ARG A 136 4.33 2.07 18.41
C ARG A 136 5.05 2.74 17.26
N ASP A 137 6.33 2.46 17.09
CA ASP A 137 7.16 3.04 16.04
C ASP A 137 6.71 2.52 14.66
N GLN A 138 6.41 1.22 14.52
CA GLN A 138 5.85 0.69 13.29
C GLN A 138 4.52 1.35 12.92
N LEU A 139 3.61 1.55 13.90
CA LEU A 139 2.34 2.23 13.64
C LEU A 139 2.53 3.71 13.28
N LEU A 140 3.50 4.36 13.90
CA LEU A 140 3.85 5.74 13.57
C LEU A 140 4.34 5.83 12.12
N ASP A 141 5.29 5.00 11.74
CA ASP A 141 5.87 4.98 10.39
C ASP A 141 4.84 4.59 9.32
N GLU A 142 4.03 3.56 9.59
CA GLU A 142 3.10 3.00 8.60
C GLU A 142 1.82 3.84 8.43
N VAL A 143 1.38 4.59 9.47
CA VAL A 143 0.15 5.41 9.44
C VAL A 143 0.44 6.90 9.27
N TRP A 144 1.49 7.42 9.91
CA TRP A 144 1.86 8.85 9.80
C TRP A 144 2.92 9.11 8.75
N GLY A 145 3.72 8.10 8.40
CA GLY A 145 4.81 8.18 7.41
C GLY A 145 6.18 8.42 8.05
N PHE A 146 7.24 8.00 7.33
CA PHE A 146 8.63 8.11 7.79
C PHE A 146 9.12 9.56 8.03
N ASP A 147 8.47 10.54 7.42
CA ASP A 147 8.80 11.96 7.58
C ASP A 147 8.10 12.61 8.79
N TYR A 148 7.38 11.82 9.59
CA TYR A 148 6.74 12.32 10.77
C TYR A 148 7.69 12.29 11.98
N TYR A 149 8.14 13.45 12.42
CA TYR A 149 9.07 13.63 13.54
C TYR A 149 8.38 13.70 14.93
N GLY A 150 7.17 13.20 15.05
CA GLY A 150 6.44 13.19 16.33
C GLY A 150 6.83 12.03 17.25
N ASP A 151 6.44 12.13 18.51
CA ASP A 151 6.63 11.07 19.52
C ASP A 151 5.68 9.89 19.23
N SER A 152 6.16 8.66 19.34
CA SER A 152 5.36 7.43 19.20
C SER A 152 4.22 7.32 20.24
N ARG A 153 4.25 8.10 21.32
CA ARG A 153 3.11 8.28 22.23
C ARG A 153 1.86 8.87 21.55
N THR A 154 2.02 9.52 20.40
CA THR A 154 0.91 9.94 19.57
C THR A 154 -0.04 8.78 19.27
N VAL A 155 0.51 7.59 19.02
CA VAL A 155 -0.26 6.36 18.79
C VAL A 155 -1.13 6.02 20.01
N ASP A 156 -0.60 6.15 21.22
CA ASP A 156 -1.33 5.82 22.46
C ASP A 156 -2.58 6.71 22.64
N VAL A 157 -2.47 7.99 22.29
CA VAL A 157 -3.60 8.93 22.36
C VAL A 157 -4.70 8.55 21.38
N HIS A 158 -4.33 8.20 20.14
CA HIS A 158 -5.29 7.79 19.11
C HIS A 158 -5.93 6.43 19.44
N VAL A 159 -5.16 5.47 19.95
CA VAL A 159 -5.69 4.19 20.44
C VAL A 159 -6.69 4.39 21.58
N LYS A 160 -6.40 5.29 22.53
CA LYS A 160 -7.34 5.61 23.62
C LYS A 160 -8.66 6.14 23.06
N ARG A 161 -8.64 7.12 22.16
CA ARG A 161 -9.83 7.71 21.55
C ARG A 161 -10.63 6.70 20.72
N LEU A 162 -9.95 5.82 19.99
CA LEU A 162 -10.57 4.72 19.26
C LEU A 162 -11.28 3.75 20.22
N ARG A 163 -10.67 3.40 21.34
CA ARG A 163 -11.30 2.56 22.36
C ARG A 163 -12.57 3.18 22.91
N GLU A 164 -12.56 4.47 23.22
CA GLU A 164 -13.75 5.19 23.70
C GLU A 164 -14.92 5.10 22.71
N LYS A 165 -14.63 5.03 21.39
CA LYS A 165 -15.64 4.89 20.33
C LYS A 165 -16.07 3.45 20.09
N LEU A 166 -15.21 2.48 20.37
CA LEU A 166 -15.35 1.06 20.00
C LEU A 166 -15.57 0.13 21.21
N GLU A 167 -15.64 0.68 22.42
CA GLU A 167 -15.76 -0.10 23.65
C GLU A 167 -17.13 -0.80 23.73
N ASN A 168 -17.09 -2.10 24.08
CA ASN A 168 -18.28 -2.93 24.28
C ASN A 168 -19.18 -3.10 23.04
N ILE A 169 -18.65 -2.95 21.83
CA ILE A 169 -19.41 -3.09 20.58
C ILE A 169 -19.56 -4.54 20.17
N SER A 170 -18.53 -5.36 20.34
CA SER A 170 -18.54 -6.76 19.96
C SER A 170 -17.70 -7.61 20.94
N GLU A 171 -18.10 -8.88 21.08
CA GLU A 171 -17.29 -9.87 21.79
C GLU A 171 -16.32 -10.62 20.84
N GLU A 172 -16.49 -10.49 19.53
CA GLU A 172 -15.73 -11.21 18.51
C GLU A 172 -14.38 -10.55 18.20
N TRP A 173 -14.28 -9.24 18.40
CA TRP A 173 -13.06 -8.48 18.15
C TRP A 173 -12.82 -7.40 19.20
N SER A 174 -11.56 -6.96 19.31
CA SER A 174 -11.19 -5.87 20.23
C SER A 174 -9.83 -5.26 19.88
N LEU A 175 -9.63 -3.99 20.22
CA LEU A 175 -8.36 -3.31 20.11
C LEU A 175 -7.52 -3.55 21.38
N LYS A 176 -6.56 -4.47 21.29
CA LYS A 176 -5.75 -4.96 22.43
C LYS A 176 -4.40 -4.27 22.55
N THR A 177 -3.98 -4.08 23.82
CA THR A 177 -2.58 -3.76 24.14
C THR A 177 -1.81 -5.05 24.36
N VAL A 178 -0.65 -5.14 23.71
CA VAL A 178 0.37 -6.15 24.02
C VAL A 178 1.43 -5.46 24.86
N TRP A 179 1.40 -5.73 26.17
CA TRP A 179 2.24 -5.02 27.15
C TRP A 179 3.73 -5.12 26.80
N GLY A 180 4.43 -4.01 26.86
CA GLY A 180 5.85 -3.91 26.51
C GLY A 180 6.14 -3.93 24.99
N VAL A 181 5.13 -4.13 24.13
CA VAL A 181 5.31 -4.19 22.66
C VAL A 181 4.51 -3.10 21.94
N GLY A 182 3.18 -3.13 22.00
CA GLY A 182 2.35 -2.22 21.23
C GLY A 182 0.88 -2.63 21.17
N TYR A 183 0.31 -2.67 19.97
CA TYR A 183 -1.13 -2.87 19.76
C TYR A 183 -1.43 -3.90 18.67
N LYS A 184 -2.62 -4.50 18.77
CA LYS A 184 -3.21 -5.36 17.73
C LYS A 184 -4.72 -5.20 17.69
N PHE A 185 -5.31 -5.47 16.55
CA PHE A 185 -6.73 -5.75 16.43
C PHE A 185 -6.92 -7.26 16.57
N GLU A 186 -7.52 -7.68 17.66
CA GLU A 186 -7.72 -9.10 17.98
C GLU A 186 -9.08 -9.55 17.46
N VAL A 187 -9.11 -10.64 16.73
CA VAL A 187 -10.31 -11.34 16.29
C VAL A 187 -10.23 -12.75 16.91
N LYS A 188 -11.34 -13.18 17.52
CA LYS A 188 -11.49 -14.51 18.13
C LYS A 188 -11.81 -15.57 17.10
#